data_7716bdd7655775fa74e812c2060de13c
#
_entry.id   7716bdd7655775fa74e812c2060de13c
#
_cell.length_a   1.000
_cell.length_b   1.000
_cell.length_c   1.000
_cell.angle_alpha   90.00
_cell.angle_beta   90.00
_cell.angle_gamma   90.00
#
_symmetry.space_group_name_H-M   'P 1'
#
loop_
_entity.id
_entity.type
_entity.pdbx_description
1 polymer ?
#
loop_
_entity_poly.entity_id
_entity_poly.type
_entity_poly.pdbx_seq_one_letter_code
_entity_poly.pdbx_strand_id
1 'polypeptide(L)'
;DFVAKNDLFVDYVKGVAAVIAKENPADLDALYACAYGNGKTVLEEQNDKVLVIGENVKVRRFARYDTGLNVPYVHMGGRIAVLVNLETESTDAAVVELGKDIAMQIAALNPTYKDKSDVSEDFIEKEKEIRLAQAKEDPKNAKKPDAIIEKIVMGGIGKYFKEICLLQQPFVKDDKVSVEEHIA
;
A
#
# COMPACT_ATOMS: atom_id res chain seq x y z
N ASP A 1 -4.07 -17.74 11.13
CA ASP A 1 -5.15 -17.22 10.24
C ASP A 1 -6.57 -17.61 10.62
N PHE A 2 -6.77 -18.49 11.62
CA PHE A 2 -8.12 -18.78 12.10
C PHE A 2 -8.77 -17.57 12.74
N VAL A 3 -8.03 -16.79 13.51
CA VAL A 3 -8.52 -15.58 14.19
C VAL A 3 -9.04 -14.54 13.21
N ALA A 4 -8.36 -14.33 12.08
CA ALA A 4 -8.79 -13.38 11.06
C ALA A 4 -10.16 -13.71 10.43
N LYS A 5 -10.63 -14.96 10.58
CA LYS A 5 -11.94 -15.44 10.10
C LYS A 5 -12.96 -15.61 11.22
N ASN A 6 -12.56 -15.37 12.46
CA ASN A 6 -13.43 -15.44 13.62
C ASN A 6 -14.40 -14.24 13.60
N ASP A 7 -15.70 -14.50 13.74
CA ASP A 7 -16.72 -13.46 13.70
C ASP A 7 -16.49 -12.38 14.77
N LEU A 8 -16.07 -12.75 15.98
CA LEU A 8 -15.78 -11.80 17.06
C LEU A 8 -14.63 -10.84 16.67
N PHE A 9 -13.62 -11.35 15.96
CA PHE A 9 -12.52 -10.52 15.46
C PHE A 9 -13.00 -9.61 14.33
N VAL A 10 -13.71 -10.17 13.35
CA VAL A 10 -14.22 -9.41 12.19
C VAL A 10 -15.18 -8.30 12.66
N ASP A 11 -16.07 -8.59 13.60
CA ASP A 11 -17.01 -7.60 14.14
C ASP A 11 -16.30 -6.51 14.94
N TYR A 12 -15.26 -6.88 15.71
CA TYR A 12 -14.42 -5.90 16.39
C TYR A 12 -13.73 -4.97 15.39
N VAL A 13 -13.11 -5.50 14.34
CA VAL A 13 -12.42 -4.70 13.31
C VAL A 13 -13.40 -3.76 12.60
N LYS A 14 -14.61 -4.22 12.26
CA LYS A 14 -15.67 -3.39 11.68
C LYS A 14 -16.11 -2.27 12.63
N GLY A 15 -16.25 -2.59 13.91
CA GLY A 15 -16.59 -1.61 14.95
C GLY A 15 -15.52 -0.53 15.09
N VAL A 16 -14.24 -0.92 15.13
CA VAL A 16 -13.12 0.04 15.15
C VAL A 16 -13.11 0.91 13.90
N ALA A 17 -13.32 0.34 12.72
CA ALA A 17 -13.39 1.11 11.47
C ALA A 17 -14.56 2.12 11.49
N ALA A 18 -15.72 1.75 12.04
CA ALA A 18 -16.84 2.65 12.20
C ALA A 18 -16.55 3.80 13.18
N VAL A 19 -15.84 3.52 14.29
CA VAL A 19 -15.39 4.57 15.22
C VAL A 19 -14.42 5.53 14.52
N ILE A 20 -13.44 5.02 13.77
CA ILE A 20 -12.48 5.86 13.02
C ILE A 20 -13.22 6.75 12.02
N ALA A 21 -14.17 6.20 11.29
CA ALA A 21 -14.94 6.96 10.30
C ALA A 21 -15.76 8.09 10.94
N LYS A 22 -16.33 7.84 12.12
CA LYS A 22 -17.22 8.78 12.83
C LYS A 22 -16.44 9.83 13.63
N GLU A 23 -15.48 9.39 14.44
CA GLU A 23 -14.82 10.23 15.45
C GLU A 23 -13.54 10.91 14.91
N ASN A 24 -13.01 10.47 13.75
CA ASN A 24 -11.81 11.00 13.12
C ASN A 24 -10.62 11.20 14.10
N PRO A 25 -10.21 10.16 14.83
CA PRO A 25 -9.12 10.28 15.78
C PRO A 25 -7.80 10.67 15.07
N ALA A 26 -7.00 11.52 15.72
CA ALA A 26 -5.74 12.01 15.16
C ALA A 26 -4.64 10.92 15.11
N ASP A 27 -4.66 10.01 16.07
CA ASP A 27 -3.66 8.96 16.24
C ASP A 27 -4.24 7.75 16.98
N LEU A 28 -3.38 6.77 17.27
CA LEU A 28 -3.80 5.55 17.98
C LEU A 28 -4.24 5.80 19.42
N ASP A 29 -3.62 6.73 20.13
CA ASP A 29 -3.96 7.03 21.51
C ASP A 29 -5.34 7.68 21.58
N ALA A 30 -5.62 8.62 20.68
CA ALA A 30 -6.95 9.21 20.52
C ALA A 30 -7.99 8.14 20.13
N LEU A 31 -7.66 7.23 19.20
CA LEU A 31 -8.55 6.13 18.82
C LEU A 31 -8.90 5.24 20.01
N TYR A 32 -7.89 4.86 20.80
CA TYR A 32 -8.12 3.99 21.96
C TYR A 32 -8.99 4.61 23.03
N ALA A 33 -9.00 5.94 23.14
CA ALA A 33 -9.87 6.70 24.06
C ALA A 33 -11.30 6.91 23.53
N CYS A 34 -11.54 6.70 22.23
CA CYS A 34 -12.89 6.86 21.65
C CYS A 34 -13.87 5.84 22.21
N ALA A 35 -15.15 6.24 22.32
CA ALA A 35 -16.25 5.35 22.71
C ALA A 35 -16.51 4.30 21.61
N TYR A 36 -16.54 3.02 21.99
CA TYR A 36 -16.84 1.92 21.07
C TYR A 36 -18.33 1.71 20.81
N GLY A 37 -19.21 2.33 21.61
CA GLY A 37 -20.64 2.30 21.43
C GLY A 37 -21.43 1.38 22.39
N ASN A 38 -20.73 0.62 23.25
CA ASN A 38 -21.32 -0.28 24.24
C ASN A 38 -21.01 0.14 25.69
N GLY A 39 -20.66 1.42 25.89
CA GLY A 39 -20.25 1.96 27.21
C GLY A 39 -18.76 1.75 27.50
N LYS A 40 -18.01 1.17 26.57
CA LYS A 40 -16.55 0.94 26.64
C LYS A 40 -15.81 1.82 25.67
N THR A 41 -14.53 2.03 25.92
CA THR A 41 -13.58 2.59 24.96
C THR A 41 -13.12 1.52 23.97
N VAL A 42 -12.50 1.95 22.87
CA VAL A 42 -11.88 1.03 21.89
C VAL A 42 -10.82 0.16 22.56
N LEU A 43 -10.04 0.72 23.50
CA LEU A 43 -9.03 -0.04 24.25
C LEU A 43 -9.64 -1.11 25.15
N GLU A 44 -10.71 -0.77 25.87
CA GLU A 44 -11.41 -1.72 26.75
C GLU A 44 -12.03 -2.86 25.94
N GLU A 45 -12.67 -2.54 24.81
CA GLU A 45 -13.22 -3.55 23.91
C GLU A 45 -12.13 -4.44 23.32
N GLN A 46 -10.97 -3.87 22.95
CA GLN A 46 -9.82 -4.65 22.51
C GLN A 46 -9.36 -5.65 23.56
N ASN A 47 -9.23 -5.20 24.80
CA ASN A 47 -8.79 -6.07 25.91
C ASN A 47 -9.77 -7.22 26.15
N ASP A 48 -11.07 -6.96 26.06
CA ASP A 48 -12.09 -8.02 26.12
C ASP A 48 -11.96 -9.02 24.98
N LYS A 49 -11.71 -8.54 23.74
CA LYS A 49 -11.50 -9.45 22.60
C LYS A 49 -10.25 -10.30 22.76
N VAL A 50 -9.17 -9.72 23.30
CA VAL A 50 -7.94 -10.47 23.62
C VAL A 50 -8.25 -11.60 24.63
N LEU A 51 -9.03 -11.32 25.66
CA LEU A 51 -9.41 -12.33 26.67
C LEU A 51 -10.27 -13.45 26.09
N VAL A 52 -11.26 -13.11 25.25
CA VAL A 52 -12.20 -14.10 24.69
C VAL A 52 -11.58 -14.89 23.54
N ILE A 53 -10.82 -14.26 22.69
CA ILE A 53 -10.19 -14.89 21.51
C ILE A 53 -8.93 -15.66 21.93
N GLY A 54 -8.26 -15.24 23.00
CA GLY A 54 -7.00 -15.85 23.47
C GLY A 54 -5.77 -15.47 22.66
N GLU A 55 -5.86 -14.43 21.83
CA GLU A 55 -4.78 -13.97 20.95
C GLU A 55 -4.49 -12.48 21.18
N ASN A 56 -3.24 -12.06 20.96
CA ASN A 56 -2.81 -10.69 21.15
C ASN A 56 -3.28 -9.78 20.00
N VAL A 57 -4.57 -9.45 20.00
CA VAL A 57 -5.19 -8.54 19.03
C VAL A 57 -4.85 -7.10 19.36
N LYS A 58 -4.33 -6.35 18.38
CA LYS A 58 -4.00 -4.92 18.52
C LYS A 58 -4.31 -4.15 17.25
N VAL A 59 -4.88 -2.95 17.39
CA VAL A 59 -4.88 -1.97 16.31
C VAL A 59 -3.48 -1.38 16.24
N ARG A 60 -2.75 -1.67 15.16
CA ARG A 60 -1.37 -1.21 14.97
C ARG A 60 -1.28 0.12 14.23
N ARG A 61 -2.20 0.37 13.31
CA ARG A 61 -2.31 1.57 12.49
C ARG A 61 -3.68 1.64 11.83
N PHE A 62 -4.08 2.81 11.43
CA PHE A 62 -5.23 3.05 10.57
C PHE A 62 -4.93 4.17 9.58
N ALA A 63 -5.74 4.28 8.55
CA ALA A 63 -5.78 5.40 7.64
C ALA A 63 -7.25 5.78 7.39
N ARG A 64 -7.52 7.06 7.24
CA ARG A 64 -8.85 7.60 6.93
C ARG A 64 -8.70 8.64 5.83
N TYR A 65 -9.54 8.51 4.82
CA TYR A 65 -9.67 9.49 3.74
C TYR A 65 -11.10 10.03 3.79
N ASP A 66 -11.26 11.34 3.87
CA ASP A 66 -12.54 12.05 3.99
C ASP A 66 -12.84 12.96 2.80
N THR A 67 -11.95 13.04 1.85
CA THR A 67 -12.07 13.80 0.61
C THR A 67 -11.87 12.90 -0.61
N GLY A 68 -12.27 13.38 -1.77
CA GLY A 68 -12.11 12.65 -3.02
C GLY A 68 -12.97 11.38 -3.13
N LEU A 69 -12.68 10.56 -4.12
CA LEU A 69 -13.36 9.29 -4.35
C LEU A 69 -12.56 8.15 -3.72
N ASN A 70 -13.15 7.47 -2.75
CA ASN A 70 -12.56 6.32 -2.07
C ASN A 70 -13.05 5.02 -2.69
N VAL A 71 -12.14 4.21 -3.25
CA VAL A 71 -12.45 2.94 -3.91
C VAL A 71 -11.81 1.78 -3.14
N PRO A 72 -12.61 0.97 -2.43
CA PRO A 72 -12.11 -0.21 -1.75
C PRO A 72 -12.01 -1.40 -2.69
N TYR A 73 -11.00 -2.25 -2.48
CA TYR A 73 -10.85 -3.53 -3.14
C TYR A 73 -10.41 -4.60 -2.13
N VAL A 74 -11.16 -5.69 -2.08
CA VAL A 74 -10.87 -6.83 -1.19
C VAL A 74 -10.64 -8.07 -2.04
N HIS A 75 -9.48 -8.70 -1.87
CA HIS A 75 -9.06 -9.87 -2.63
C HIS A 75 -8.90 -11.10 -1.73
N MET A 76 -9.16 -12.28 -2.30
CA MET A 76 -9.00 -13.58 -1.64
C MET A 76 -9.65 -13.67 -0.26
N GLY A 77 -10.89 -13.18 -0.13
CA GLY A 77 -11.66 -13.27 1.12
C GLY A 77 -11.03 -12.47 2.28
N GLY A 78 -10.45 -11.31 1.98
CA GLY A 78 -9.88 -10.40 2.98
C GLY A 78 -8.39 -10.59 3.27
N ARG A 79 -7.69 -11.46 2.52
CA ARG A 79 -6.23 -11.59 2.68
C ARG A 79 -5.46 -10.37 2.21
N ILE A 80 -5.97 -9.71 1.17
CA ILE A 80 -5.45 -8.46 0.63
C ILE A 80 -6.60 -7.49 0.60
N ALA A 81 -6.41 -6.31 1.17
CA ALA A 81 -7.33 -5.20 1.11
C ALA A 81 -6.58 -3.94 0.70
N VAL A 82 -7.13 -3.23 -0.28
CA VAL A 82 -6.58 -1.98 -0.80
C VAL A 82 -7.66 -0.92 -0.73
N LEU A 83 -7.29 0.28 -0.33
CA LEU A 83 -8.13 1.46 -0.39
C LEU A 83 -7.40 2.50 -1.25
N VAL A 84 -7.98 2.83 -2.39
CA VAL A 84 -7.48 3.89 -3.28
C VAL A 84 -8.30 5.14 -3.04
N ASN A 85 -7.61 6.25 -2.78
CA ASN A 85 -8.21 7.56 -2.76
C ASN A 85 -7.80 8.32 -4.02
N LEU A 86 -8.79 8.72 -4.83
CA LEU A 86 -8.60 9.55 -6.01
C LEU A 86 -8.97 10.99 -5.66
N GLU A 87 -8.06 11.92 -5.88
CA GLU A 87 -8.28 13.35 -5.66
C GLU A 87 -9.15 13.92 -6.78
N THR A 88 -10.45 13.64 -6.71
CA THR A 88 -11.45 14.07 -7.69
C THR A 88 -12.79 14.29 -7.02
N GLU A 89 -13.60 15.18 -7.57
CA GLU A 89 -15.01 15.34 -7.20
C GLU A 89 -15.94 14.50 -8.10
N SER A 90 -15.42 13.92 -9.18
CA SER A 90 -16.21 13.08 -10.09
C SER A 90 -16.56 11.74 -9.44
N THR A 91 -17.82 11.39 -9.57
CA THR A 91 -18.37 10.08 -9.18
C THR A 91 -18.78 9.26 -10.39
N ASP A 92 -18.33 9.62 -11.59
CA ASP A 92 -18.64 8.93 -12.82
C ASP A 92 -18.21 7.46 -12.77
N ALA A 93 -19.00 6.59 -13.39
CA ALA A 93 -18.74 5.15 -13.39
C ALA A 93 -17.34 4.80 -13.95
N ALA A 94 -16.86 5.57 -14.94
CA ALA A 94 -15.52 5.38 -15.52
C ALA A 94 -14.41 5.67 -14.49
N VAL A 95 -14.57 6.72 -13.67
CA VAL A 95 -13.60 7.07 -12.61
C VAL A 95 -13.62 6.04 -11.49
N VAL A 96 -14.80 5.54 -11.13
CA VAL A 96 -14.92 4.43 -10.15
C VAL A 96 -14.24 3.17 -10.66
N GLU A 97 -14.40 2.84 -11.94
CA GLU A 97 -13.75 1.67 -12.55
C GLU A 97 -12.23 1.84 -12.60
N LEU A 98 -11.74 3.02 -12.97
CA LEU A 98 -10.32 3.36 -12.89
C LEU A 98 -9.76 3.13 -11.48
N GLY A 99 -10.47 3.58 -10.45
CA GLY A 99 -10.08 3.35 -9.05
C GLY A 99 -9.99 1.86 -8.70
N LYS A 100 -10.90 1.03 -9.22
CA LYS A 100 -10.84 -0.43 -9.05
C LYS A 100 -9.65 -1.05 -9.78
N ASP A 101 -9.35 -0.58 -10.98
CA ASP A 101 -8.21 -1.04 -11.76
C ASP A 101 -6.90 -0.75 -11.04
N ILE A 102 -6.75 0.46 -10.50
CA ILE A 102 -5.58 0.84 -9.68
C ILE A 102 -5.51 -0.01 -8.40
N ALA A 103 -6.64 -0.22 -7.72
CA ALA A 103 -6.67 -1.04 -6.52
C ALA A 103 -6.27 -2.50 -6.81
N MET A 104 -6.69 -3.05 -7.93
CA MET A 104 -6.32 -4.39 -8.42
C MET A 104 -4.83 -4.46 -8.78
N GLN A 105 -4.29 -3.44 -9.47
CA GLN A 105 -2.86 -3.29 -9.75
C GLN A 105 -2.03 -3.34 -8.46
N ILE A 106 -2.41 -2.55 -7.44
CA ILE A 106 -1.73 -2.53 -6.14
C ILE A 106 -1.80 -3.90 -5.46
N ALA A 107 -2.95 -4.55 -5.49
CA ALA A 107 -3.13 -5.88 -4.91
C ALA A 107 -2.26 -6.94 -5.60
N ALA A 108 -2.06 -6.83 -6.91
CA ALA A 108 -1.30 -7.78 -7.72
C ALA A 108 0.21 -7.60 -7.60
N LEU A 109 0.70 -6.36 -7.68
CA LEU A 109 2.14 -6.07 -7.79
C LEU A 109 2.75 -5.42 -6.54
N ASN A 110 1.93 -5.08 -5.53
CA ASN A 110 2.36 -4.59 -4.22
C ASN A 110 3.44 -3.49 -4.30
N PRO A 111 3.21 -2.37 -5.00
CA PRO A 111 4.19 -1.30 -5.12
C PRO A 111 4.53 -0.72 -3.74
N THR A 112 5.77 -0.27 -3.57
CA THR A 112 6.24 0.34 -2.33
C THR A 112 5.95 1.84 -2.30
N TYR A 113 6.00 2.49 -3.47
CA TYR A 113 5.81 3.93 -3.65
C TYR A 113 4.71 4.20 -4.67
N LYS A 114 4.07 5.35 -4.59
CA LYS A 114 3.12 5.81 -5.60
C LYS A 114 3.85 6.19 -6.88
N ASP A 115 4.89 7.03 -6.77
CA ASP A 115 5.67 7.56 -7.89
C ASP A 115 7.17 7.49 -7.59
N LYS A 116 7.99 7.56 -8.62
CA LYS A 116 9.45 7.63 -8.50
C LYS A 116 9.95 8.87 -7.74
N SER A 117 9.17 9.96 -7.74
CA SER A 117 9.47 11.17 -6.96
C SER A 117 9.32 10.98 -5.45
N ASP A 118 8.61 9.95 -5.01
CA ASP A 118 8.45 9.61 -3.59
C ASP A 118 9.64 8.81 -3.06
N VAL A 119 10.54 8.36 -3.93
CA VAL A 119 11.74 7.61 -3.55
C VAL A 119 12.84 8.58 -3.15
N SER A 120 13.36 8.47 -1.92
CA SER A 120 14.40 9.38 -1.44
C SER A 120 15.71 9.25 -2.25
N GLU A 121 16.41 10.37 -2.42
CA GLU A 121 17.70 10.40 -3.10
C GLU A 121 18.72 9.45 -2.45
N ASP A 122 18.80 9.43 -1.12
CA ASP A 122 19.66 8.52 -0.36
C ASP A 122 19.40 7.04 -0.69
N PHE A 123 18.13 6.68 -0.87
CA PHE A 123 17.77 5.31 -1.24
C PHE A 123 18.22 4.99 -2.67
N ILE A 124 18.03 5.93 -3.59
CA ILE A 124 18.46 5.78 -5.00
C ILE A 124 19.99 5.68 -5.09
N GLU A 125 20.72 6.49 -4.32
CA GLU A 125 22.18 6.45 -4.30
C GLU A 125 22.71 5.12 -3.77
N LYS A 126 22.19 4.63 -2.66
CA LYS A 126 22.54 3.31 -2.13
C LYS A 126 22.25 2.18 -3.12
N GLU A 127 21.12 2.22 -3.79
CA GLU A 127 20.76 1.23 -4.80
C GLU A 127 21.70 1.30 -6.02
N LYS A 128 22.09 2.50 -6.44
CA LYS A 128 23.12 2.70 -7.49
C LYS A 128 24.47 2.11 -7.09
N GLU A 129 24.93 2.35 -5.85
CA GLU A 129 26.18 1.79 -5.33
C GLU A 129 26.17 0.26 -5.34
N ILE A 130 25.09 -0.35 -4.86
CA ILE A 130 24.91 -1.81 -4.86
C ILE A 130 24.96 -2.35 -6.29
N ARG A 131 24.19 -1.77 -7.20
CA ARG A 131 24.16 -2.20 -8.61
C ARG A 131 25.49 -1.96 -9.33
N LEU A 132 26.21 -0.91 -8.98
CA LEU A 132 27.55 -0.63 -9.53
C LEU A 132 28.55 -1.70 -9.08
N ALA A 133 28.53 -2.07 -7.80
CA ALA A 133 29.37 -3.14 -7.28
C ALA A 133 29.05 -4.47 -7.98
N GLN A 134 27.77 -4.84 -8.07
CA GLN A 134 27.34 -6.05 -8.79
C GLN A 134 27.75 -6.04 -10.26
N ALA A 135 27.58 -4.91 -10.94
CA ALA A 135 27.94 -4.78 -12.36
C ALA A 135 29.46 -4.91 -12.60
N LYS A 136 30.29 -4.45 -11.68
CA LYS A 136 31.76 -4.60 -11.76
C LYS A 136 32.24 -6.02 -11.48
N GLU A 137 31.51 -6.75 -10.63
CA GLU A 137 31.81 -8.16 -10.34
C GLU A 137 31.34 -9.13 -11.44
N ASP A 138 30.42 -8.71 -12.31
CA ASP A 138 29.92 -9.54 -13.41
C ASP A 138 31.00 -9.73 -14.47
N PRO A 139 31.46 -10.98 -14.75
CA PRO A 139 32.47 -11.26 -15.78
C PRO A 139 32.11 -10.74 -17.18
N LYS A 140 30.79 -10.60 -17.47
CA LYS A 140 30.31 -10.04 -18.75
C LYS A 140 30.65 -8.55 -18.91
N ASN A 141 30.95 -7.88 -17.82
CA ASN A 141 31.27 -6.46 -17.79
C ASN A 141 32.79 -6.18 -17.66
N ALA A 142 33.61 -7.18 -17.38
CA ALA A 142 35.04 -7.05 -17.06
C ALA A 142 35.85 -6.26 -18.10
N LYS A 143 35.41 -6.18 -19.36
CA LYS A 143 36.06 -5.45 -20.45
C LYS A 143 35.34 -4.18 -20.87
N LYS A 144 34.25 -3.80 -20.15
CA LYS A 144 33.47 -2.62 -20.51
C LYS A 144 34.05 -1.36 -19.86
N PRO A 145 34.10 -0.22 -20.55
CA PRO A 145 34.46 1.07 -19.97
C PRO A 145 33.48 1.46 -18.85
N ASP A 146 33.91 2.19 -17.84
CA ASP A 146 33.11 2.65 -16.72
C ASP A 146 31.83 3.39 -17.16
N ALA A 147 31.92 4.23 -18.20
CA ALA A 147 30.77 4.92 -18.77
C ALA A 147 29.68 3.99 -19.32
N ILE A 148 30.02 2.77 -19.75
CA ILE A 148 29.05 1.75 -20.17
C ILE A 148 28.47 1.06 -18.96
N ILE A 149 29.28 0.81 -17.92
CA ILE A 149 28.82 0.23 -16.66
C ILE A 149 27.79 1.17 -15.98
N GLU A 150 28.07 2.47 -15.94
CA GLU A 150 27.15 3.49 -15.43
C GLU A 150 25.80 3.49 -16.17
N LYS A 151 25.81 3.39 -17.51
CA LYS A 151 24.58 3.29 -18.29
C LYS A 151 23.79 2.02 -17.97
N ILE A 152 24.47 0.90 -17.74
CA ILE A 152 23.83 -0.36 -17.33
C ILE A 152 23.17 -0.18 -15.95
N VAL A 153 23.86 0.46 -15.02
CA VAL A 153 23.33 0.75 -13.68
C VAL A 153 22.12 1.66 -13.75
N MET A 154 22.20 2.75 -14.51
CA MET A 154 21.06 3.66 -14.69
C MET A 154 19.85 2.98 -15.35
N GLY A 155 20.08 2.12 -16.34
CA GLY A 155 19.04 1.27 -16.92
C GLY A 155 18.43 0.29 -15.89
N GLY A 156 19.27 -0.23 -14.98
CA GLY A 156 18.83 -1.06 -13.85
C GLY A 156 17.95 -0.31 -12.86
N ILE A 157 18.30 0.94 -12.53
CA ILE A 157 17.47 1.83 -11.69
C ILE A 157 16.12 2.11 -12.35
N GLY A 158 16.09 2.38 -13.66
CA GLY A 158 14.85 2.57 -14.39
C GLY A 158 13.92 1.34 -14.36
N LYS A 159 14.50 0.13 -14.44
CA LYS A 159 13.73 -1.12 -14.25
C LYS A 159 13.23 -1.27 -12.83
N TYR A 160 14.05 -0.91 -11.84
CA TYR A 160 13.67 -0.98 -10.44
C TYR A 160 12.50 -0.08 -10.11
N PHE A 161 12.45 1.14 -10.65
CA PHE A 161 11.26 1.98 -10.50
C PHE A 161 9.99 1.33 -11.06
N LYS A 162 10.09 0.61 -12.17
CA LYS A 162 8.95 -0.15 -12.72
C LYS A 162 8.50 -1.32 -11.84
N GLU A 163 9.32 -1.75 -10.90
CA GLU A 163 8.95 -2.78 -9.93
C GLU A 163 8.31 -2.18 -8.67
N ILE A 164 8.89 -1.09 -8.13
CA ILE A 164 8.53 -0.56 -6.82
C ILE A 164 7.57 0.64 -6.83
N CYS A 165 7.43 1.35 -7.97
CA CYS A 165 6.61 2.56 -8.08
C CYS A 165 5.36 2.29 -8.90
N LEU A 166 4.19 2.47 -8.30
CA LEU A 166 2.88 2.19 -8.89
C LEU A 166 2.71 2.80 -10.28
N LEU A 167 2.98 4.10 -10.43
CA LEU A 167 2.77 4.82 -11.69
C LEU A 167 3.68 4.34 -12.82
N GLN A 168 4.89 3.85 -12.49
CA GLN A 168 5.84 3.33 -13.44
C GLN A 168 5.66 1.84 -13.77
N GLN A 169 4.84 1.10 -13.01
CA GLN A 169 4.56 -0.31 -13.29
C GLN A 169 3.83 -0.47 -14.62
N PRO A 170 4.09 -1.56 -15.38
CA PRO A 170 3.22 -1.97 -16.46
C PRO A 170 1.82 -2.27 -15.92
N PHE A 171 0.78 -1.84 -16.62
CA PHE A 171 -0.58 -2.07 -16.18
C PHE A 171 -0.97 -3.55 -16.33
N VAL A 172 -1.53 -4.15 -15.27
CA VAL A 172 -1.79 -5.60 -15.22
C VAL A 172 -2.80 -6.11 -16.25
N LYS A 173 -3.67 -5.24 -16.78
CA LYS A 173 -4.64 -5.60 -17.83
C LYS A 173 -4.11 -5.32 -19.25
N ASP A 174 -3.08 -4.47 -19.39
CA ASP A 174 -2.40 -4.17 -20.65
C ASP A 174 -0.94 -3.76 -20.37
N ASP A 175 -0.02 -4.69 -20.48
CA ASP A 175 1.40 -4.52 -20.19
C ASP A 175 2.17 -3.58 -21.15
N LYS A 176 1.50 -3.13 -22.22
CA LYS A 176 2.06 -2.17 -23.19
C LYS A 176 2.03 -0.73 -22.69
N VAL A 177 1.18 -0.43 -21.72
CA VAL A 177 1.05 0.88 -21.11
C VAL A 177 1.47 0.83 -19.63
N SER A 178 1.99 1.93 -19.10
CA SER A 178 2.19 2.10 -17.67
C SER A 178 0.88 2.45 -16.97
N VAL A 179 0.84 2.30 -15.64
CA VAL A 179 -0.29 2.76 -14.84
C VAL A 179 -0.52 4.27 -15.04
N GLU A 180 0.56 5.07 -15.11
CA GLU A 180 0.49 6.51 -15.39
C GLU A 180 -0.20 6.81 -16.73
N GLU A 181 0.19 6.09 -17.78
CA GLU A 181 -0.44 6.22 -19.11
C GLU A 181 -1.90 5.74 -19.14
N HIS A 182 -2.25 4.77 -18.32
CA HIS A 182 -3.63 4.29 -18.19
C HIS A 182 -4.54 5.29 -17.46
N ILE A 183 -3.99 6.09 -16.55
CA ILE A 183 -4.71 7.14 -15.80
C ILE A 183 -4.92 8.39 -16.65
N ALA A 184 -4.00 8.73 -17.58
CA ALA A 184 -4.01 9.93 -18.40
C ALA A 184 -5.10 9.91 -19.47
#